data_ac73260e6a1ab9a66ad483f64d314dc3
#
_entry.id   ac73260e6a1ab9a66ad483f64d314dc3
#
_cell.length_a   1.000
_cell.length_b   1.000
_cell.length_c   1.000
_cell.angle_alpha   90.00
_cell.angle_beta   90.00
_cell.angle_gamma   90.00
#
_symmetry.space_group_name_H-M   'P 1'
#
loop_
_entity.id
_entity.type
_entity.pdbx_description
1 polymer ?
#
loop_
_entity_poly.entity_id
_entity_poly.type
_entity_poly.pdbx_seq_one_letter_code
_entity_poly.pdbx_strand_id
1 'polypeptide(L)'
;LGAVHGIASVIGGMYPAPHGEVCASLLTAVMRANISALMSRTPESRVIQRYERIAHLVTGNSKASFSDGIEWFIKLCQDLEIPRLKRLGVKKDEFPQIVISSKLSSSIKSNPIELTDSELLEILETAY
;
A
#
# COMPACT_ATOMS: atom_id res chain seq x y z
N LEU A 1 -5.55 -1.59 10.05
CA LEU A 1 -5.18 -2.71 9.20
C LEU A 1 -5.74 -2.49 7.80
N GLY A 2 -5.39 -3.30 6.86
CA GLY A 2 -5.85 -3.20 5.46
C GLY A 2 -4.90 -3.97 4.55
N ALA A 3 -4.82 -3.58 3.27
CA ALA A 3 -4.03 -4.28 2.27
C ALA A 3 -2.52 -4.33 2.61
N VAL A 4 -1.96 -3.27 3.21
CA VAL A 4 -0.56 -3.28 3.66
C VAL A 4 -0.30 -4.49 4.58
N HIS A 5 -1.07 -4.62 5.66
CA HIS A 5 -0.89 -5.71 6.62
C HIS A 5 -1.31 -7.07 6.06
N GLY A 6 -2.33 -7.09 5.20
CA GLY A 6 -2.76 -8.32 4.53
C GLY A 6 -1.66 -8.93 3.67
N ILE A 7 -1.00 -8.10 2.85
CA ILE A 7 0.12 -8.52 2.01
C ILE A 7 1.37 -8.78 2.85
N ALA A 8 1.68 -7.89 3.80
CA ALA A 8 2.89 -8.03 4.63
C ALA A 8 2.88 -9.29 5.49
N SER A 9 1.72 -9.72 5.99
CA SER A 9 1.63 -10.97 6.77
C SER A 9 1.93 -12.21 5.91
N VAL A 10 1.51 -12.22 4.65
CA VAL A 10 1.81 -13.30 3.71
C VAL A 10 3.30 -13.30 3.38
N ILE A 11 3.87 -12.14 3.02
CA ILE A 11 5.30 -12.03 2.72
C ILE A 11 6.13 -12.45 3.93
N GLY A 12 5.80 -12.01 5.14
CA GLY A 12 6.52 -12.41 6.36
C GLY A 12 6.42 -13.91 6.70
N GLY A 13 5.37 -14.59 6.21
CA GLY A 13 5.25 -16.05 6.30
C GLY A 13 6.06 -16.80 5.24
N MET A 14 6.37 -16.17 4.11
CA MET A 14 7.10 -16.78 3.00
C MET A 14 8.61 -16.46 3.03
N TYR A 15 8.99 -15.32 3.61
CA TYR A 15 10.36 -14.79 3.58
C TYR A 15 10.81 -14.32 4.95
N PRO A 16 12.11 -14.41 5.28
CA PRO A 16 12.68 -13.89 6.52
C PRO A 16 12.82 -12.34 6.44
N ALA A 17 11.73 -11.64 6.13
CA ALA A 17 11.70 -10.20 5.97
C ALA A 17 11.06 -9.53 7.21
N PRO A 18 11.69 -8.49 7.79
CA PRO A 18 11.12 -7.78 8.93
C PRO A 18 9.77 -7.16 8.58
N HIS A 19 8.73 -7.46 9.36
CA HIS A 19 7.36 -7.04 9.07
C HIS A 19 7.21 -5.53 8.86
N GLY A 20 7.89 -4.72 9.68
CA GLY A 20 7.85 -3.27 9.55
C GLY A 20 8.44 -2.76 8.24
N GLU A 21 9.54 -3.37 7.76
CA GLU A 21 10.15 -3.01 6.48
C GLU A 21 9.24 -3.39 5.30
N VAL A 22 8.60 -4.56 5.36
CA VAL A 22 7.62 -4.96 4.34
C VAL A 22 6.43 -4.01 4.31
N CYS A 23 5.88 -3.65 5.47
CA CYS A 23 4.80 -2.67 5.56
C CYS A 23 5.19 -1.32 4.97
N ALA A 24 6.38 -0.82 5.28
CA ALA A 24 6.88 0.45 4.77
C ALA A 24 7.08 0.41 3.25
N SER A 25 7.64 -0.71 2.71
CA SER A 25 7.80 -0.92 1.27
C SER A 25 6.48 -0.88 0.50
N LEU A 26 5.41 -1.40 1.09
CA LEU A 26 4.08 -1.50 0.47
C LEU A 26 3.26 -0.22 0.61
N LEU A 27 3.54 0.63 1.59
CA LEU A 27 2.66 1.71 2.03
C LEU A 27 2.20 2.62 0.90
N THR A 28 3.15 3.19 0.15
CA THR A 28 2.83 4.18 -0.90
C THR A 28 2.11 3.55 -2.09
N ALA A 29 2.48 2.31 -2.46
CA ALA A 29 1.83 1.56 -3.51
C ALA A 29 0.37 1.25 -3.16
N VAL A 30 0.10 0.81 -1.92
CA VAL A 30 -1.25 0.57 -1.42
C VAL A 30 -2.07 1.85 -1.34
N MET A 31 -1.49 2.97 -0.88
CA MET A 31 -2.19 4.27 -0.86
C MET A 31 -2.62 4.68 -2.26
N ARG A 32 -1.75 4.58 -3.26
CA ARG A 32 -2.08 4.88 -4.67
C ARG A 32 -3.19 3.98 -5.19
N ALA A 33 -3.07 2.67 -5.00
CA ALA A 33 -4.08 1.71 -5.45
C ALA A 33 -5.45 1.97 -4.80
N ASN A 34 -5.50 2.20 -3.49
CA ASN A 34 -6.74 2.52 -2.79
C ASN A 34 -7.40 3.79 -3.32
N ILE A 35 -6.63 4.86 -3.51
CA ILE A 35 -7.17 6.13 -4.02
C ILE A 35 -7.67 5.97 -5.45
N SER A 36 -6.89 5.31 -6.31
CA SER A 36 -7.30 5.04 -7.70
C SER A 36 -8.60 4.23 -7.76
N ALA A 37 -8.69 3.18 -6.96
CA ALA A 37 -9.87 2.33 -6.87
C ALA A 37 -11.10 3.09 -6.33
N LEU A 38 -10.91 3.90 -5.28
CA LEU A 38 -11.98 4.74 -4.71
C LEU A 38 -12.47 5.77 -5.71
N MET A 39 -11.57 6.50 -6.36
CA MET A 39 -11.92 7.50 -7.37
C MET A 39 -12.69 6.92 -8.55
N SER A 40 -12.32 5.69 -8.96
CA SER A 40 -12.96 5.00 -10.09
C SER A 40 -14.32 4.40 -9.74
N ARG A 41 -14.46 3.82 -8.55
CA ARG A 41 -15.64 2.99 -8.19
C ARG A 41 -16.58 3.63 -7.18
N THR A 42 -16.07 4.50 -6.31
CA THR A 42 -16.85 5.18 -5.25
C THR A 42 -16.34 6.59 -5.00
N PRO A 43 -16.43 7.50 -6.00
CA PRO A 43 -15.84 8.85 -5.92
C PRO A 43 -16.44 9.71 -4.81
N GLU A 44 -17.64 9.38 -4.33
CA GLU A 44 -18.31 10.04 -3.21
C GLU A 44 -17.87 9.52 -1.83
N SER A 45 -16.93 8.57 -1.79
CA SER A 45 -16.48 7.96 -0.53
C SER A 45 -15.81 8.98 0.39
N ARG A 46 -16.27 9.02 1.65
CA ARG A 46 -15.64 9.84 2.70
C ARG A 46 -14.20 9.45 3.00
N VAL A 47 -13.76 8.28 2.54
CA VAL A 47 -12.37 7.83 2.70
C VAL A 47 -11.42 8.71 1.90
N ILE A 48 -11.82 9.22 0.74
CA ILE A 48 -11.01 10.15 -0.06
C ILE A 48 -10.67 11.40 0.75
N GLN A 49 -11.66 11.97 1.46
CA GLN A 49 -11.45 13.12 2.34
C GLN A 49 -10.47 12.81 3.50
N ARG A 50 -10.42 11.55 3.96
CA ARG A 50 -9.42 11.15 4.98
C ARG A 50 -8.01 11.17 4.41
N TYR A 51 -7.79 10.76 3.16
CA TYR A 51 -6.50 10.87 2.49
C TYR A 51 -6.07 12.33 2.31
N GLU A 52 -7.00 13.22 1.94
CA GLU A 52 -6.73 14.67 1.89
C GLU A 52 -6.35 15.22 3.27
N ARG A 53 -7.08 14.83 4.31
CA ARG A 53 -6.75 15.25 5.68
C ARG A 53 -5.37 14.75 6.12
N ILE A 54 -4.98 13.53 5.76
CA ILE A 54 -3.63 13.02 6.00
C ILE A 54 -2.61 13.90 5.27
N ALA A 55 -2.86 14.23 3.99
CA ALA A 55 -2.00 15.10 3.22
C ALA A 55 -1.80 16.47 3.90
N HIS A 56 -2.89 17.11 4.38
CA HIS A 56 -2.80 18.36 5.14
C HIS A 56 -1.92 18.24 6.38
N LEU A 57 -2.06 17.14 7.13
CA LEU A 57 -1.31 16.90 8.37
C LEU A 57 0.17 16.71 8.12
N VAL A 58 0.53 15.87 7.12
CA VAL A 58 1.94 15.53 6.88
C VAL A 58 2.70 16.63 6.15
N THR A 59 2.03 17.38 5.27
CA THR A 59 2.66 18.50 4.54
C THR A 59 2.60 19.82 5.30
N GLY A 60 1.76 19.96 6.31
CA GLY A 60 1.47 21.24 6.98
C GLY A 60 0.71 22.24 6.10
N ASN A 61 0.20 21.81 4.94
CA ASN A 61 -0.52 22.64 3.98
C ASN A 61 -1.99 22.24 3.90
N SER A 62 -2.89 23.11 4.32
CA SER A 62 -4.34 22.87 4.29
C SER A 62 -4.96 22.81 2.89
N LYS A 63 -4.18 23.11 1.84
CA LYS A 63 -4.57 23.01 0.43
C LYS A 63 -3.95 21.82 -0.29
N ALA A 64 -3.17 20.99 0.42
CA ALA A 64 -2.53 19.84 -0.17
C ALA A 64 -3.59 18.81 -0.63
N SER A 65 -3.41 18.29 -1.83
CA SER A 65 -4.20 17.17 -2.35
C SER A 65 -3.73 15.84 -1.76
N PHE A 66 -4.52 14.78 -1.93
CA PHE A 66 -4.07 13.43 -1.57
C PHE A 66 -2.78 13.03 -2.32
N SER A 67 -2.58 13.53 -3.55
CA SER A 67 -1.36 13.28 -4.32
C SER A 67 -0.13 13.88 -3.63
N ASP A 68 -0.23 15.11 -3.11
CA ASP A 68 0.85 15.75 -2.35
C ASP A 68 1.20 14.94 -1.09
N GLY A 69 0.18 14.37 -0.45
CA GLY A 69 0.39 13.48 0.70
C GLY A 69 1.13 12.20 0.34
N ILE A 70 0.80 11.58 -0.79
CA ILE A 70 1.50 10.38 -1.27
C ILE A 70 2.95 10.72 -1.63
N GLU A 71 3.20 11.82 -2.33
CA GLU A 71 4.55 12.25 -2.67
C GLU A 71 5.39 12.53 -1.41
N TRP A 72 4.78 13.10 -0.37
CA TRP A 72 5.44 13.26 0.93
C TRP A 72 5.90 11.92 1.53
N PHE A 73 5.02 10.89 1.51
CA PHE A 73 5.39 9.55 1.99
C PHE A 73 6.44 8.89 1.12
N ILE A 74 6.40 9.07 -0.21
CA ILE A 74 7.42 8.56 -1.13
C ILE A 74 8.78 9.16 -0.78
N LYS A 75 8.83 10.49 -0.59
CA LYS A 75 10.06 11.18 -0.20
C LYS A 75 10.56 10.67 1.15
N LEU A 76 9.69 10.54 2.13
CA LEU A 76 10.06 10.00 3.45
C LEU A 76 10.67 8.60 3.35
N CYS A 77 10.06 7.70 2.55
CA CYS A 77 10.58 6.36 2.33
C CYS A 77 11.97 6.38 1.66
N GLN A 78 12.21 7.32 0.74
CA GLN A 78 13.51 7.51 0.11
C GLN A 78 14.54 8.02 1.12
N ASP A 79 14.20 9.06 1.90
CA ASP A 79 15.09 9.67 2.90
C ASP A 79 15.46 8.66 4.01
N LEU A 80 14.57 7.73 4.34
CA LEU A 80 14.78 6.64 5.30
C LEU A 80 15.39 5.38 4.67
N GLU A 81 15.69 5.41 3.38
CA GLU A 81 16.24 4.26 2.63
C GLU A 81 15.41 2.97 2.80
N ILE A 82 14.07 3.09 2.86
CA ILE A 82 13.18 1.93 2.98
C ILE A 82 13.45 0.95 1.83
N PRO A 83 13.77 -0.33 2.15
CA PRO A 83 14.09 -1.31 1.11
C PRO A 83 12.88 -1.64 0.24
N ARG A 84 13.09 -1.90 -1.02
CA ARG A 84 12.07 -2.45 -1.91
C ARG A 84 11.90 -3.95 -1.68
N LEU A 85 10.78 -4.53 -2.09
CA LEU A 85 10.48 -5.96 -1.89
C LEU A 85 11.56 -6.89 -2.45
N LYS A 86 12.16 -6.52 -3.58
CA LYS A 86 13.30 -7.26 -4.17
C LYS A 86 14.47 -7.38 -3.19
N ARG A 87 14.80 -6.29 -2.51
CA ARG A 87 15.91 -6.27 -1.53
C ARG A 87 15.59 -7.08 -0.28
N LEU A 88 14.29 -7.27 0.01
CA LEU A 88 13.80 -8.13 1.09
C LEU A 88 13.71 -9.61 0.69
N GLY A 89 14.16 -9.97 -0.52
CA GLY A 89 14.22 -11.34 -1.01
C GLY A 89 12.95 -11.85 -1.69
N VAL A 90 11.93 -11.02 -1.82
CA VAL A 90 10.68 -11.39 -2.50
C VAL A 90 10.94 -11.65 -3.98
N LYS A 91 10.35 -12.70 -4.53
CA LYS A 91 10.52 -13.11 -5.92
C LYS A 91 9.28 -12.79 -6.76
N LYS A 92 9.48 -12.29 -7.97
CA LYS A 92 8.39 -11.93 -8.89
C LYS A 92 7.51 -13.11 -9.32
N ASP A 93 8.09 -14.26 -9.50
CA ASP A 93 7.37 -15.49 -9.88
C ASP A 93 6.40 -15.97 -8.79
N GLU A 94 6.59 -15.52 -7.54
CA GLU A 94 5.70 -15.83 -6.43
C GLU A 94 4.59 -14.78 -6.21
N PHE A 95 4.55 -13.69 -6.99
CA PHE A 95 3.50 -12.65 -6.89
C PHE A 95 2.07 -13.20 -7.01
N PRO A 96 1.75 -14.10 -7.95
CA PRO A 96 0.40 -14.68 -8.03
C PRO A 96 -0.01 -15.39 -6.73
N GLN A 97 0.92 -16.14 -6.12
CA GLN A 97 0.66 -16.83 -4.85
C GLN A 97 0.48 -15.84 -3.70
N ILE A 98 1.28 -14.76 -3.66
CA ILE A 98 1.13 -13.70 -2.65
C ILE A 98 -0.24 -13.04 -2.77
N VAL A 99 -0.70 -12.73 -3.99
CA VAL A 99 -2.02 -12.14 -4.24
C VAL A 99 -3.14 -13.06 -3.71
N ILE A 100 -3.13 -14.33 -4.11
CA ILE A 100 -4.14 -15.32 -3.69
C ILE A 100 -4.18 -15.42 -2.15
N SER A 101 -3.03 -15.58 -1.52
CA SER A 101 -2.94 -15.74 -0.06
C SER A 101 -3.33 -14.46 0.69
N SER A 102 -2.99 -13.29 0.15
CA SER A 102 -3.35 -11.99 0.75
C SER A 102 -4.86 -11.78 0.81
N LYS A 103 -5.61 -12.21 -0.19
CA LYS A 103 -7.09 -12.14 -0.21
C LYS A 103 -7.74 -12.97 0.90
N LEU A 104 -7.08 -14.01 1.36
CA LEU A 104 -7.55 -14.85 2.46
C LEU A 104 -7.25 -14.26 3.84
N SER A 105 -6.34 -13.29 3.92
CA SER A 105 -5.97 -12.62 5.16
C SER A 105 -7.14 -11.84 5.75
N SER A 106 -7.37 -11.99 7.06
CA SER A 106 -8.40 -11.21 7.76
C SER A 106 -8.12 -9.70 7.72
N SER A 107 -6.87 -9.30 7.67
CA SER A 107 -6.46 -7.89 7.63
C SER A 107 -6.92 -7.17 6.36
N ILE A 108 -6.92 -7.86 5.21
CA ILE A 108 -7.30 -7.22 3.94
C ILE A 108 -8.78 -6.82 3.90
N LYS A 109 -9.63 -7.53 4.66
CA LYS A 109 -11.07 -7.24 4.77
C LYS A 109 -11.36 -5.86 5.38
N SER A 110 -10.38 -5.27 6.09
CA SER A 110 -10.48 -3.93 6.67
C SER A 110 -9.98 -2.84 5.72
N ASN A 111 -9.60 -3.20 4.48
CA ASN A 111 -9.18 -2.20 3.49
C ASN A 111 -10.37 -1.31 3.11
N PRO A 112 -10.16 -0.01 2.86
CA PRO A 112 -11.26 0.93 2.58
C PRO A 112 -12.06 0.62 1.31
N ILE A 113 -11.49 -0.17 0.41
CA ILE A 113 -12.14 -0.69 -0.79
C ILE A 113 -11.57 -2.08 -1.09
N GLU A 114 -12.40 -2.99 -1.60
CA GLU A 114 -11.92 -4.28 -2.07
C GLU A 114 -11.04 -4.09 -3.31
N LEU A 115 -9.82 -4.60 -3.27
CA LEU A 115 -8.88 -4.55 -4.38
C LEU A 115 -8.98 -5.82 -5.23
N THR A 116 -8.96 -5.65 -6.54
CA THR A 116 -8.92 -6.74 -7.51
C THR A 116 -7.55 -7.41 -7.52
N ASP A 117 -7.46 -8.60 -8.12
CA ASP A 117 -6.20 -9.32 -8.28
C ASP A 117 -5.18 -8.49 -9.07
N SER A 118 -5.64 -7.78 -10.12
CA SER A 118 -4.79 -6.89 -10.90
C SER A 118 -4.24 -5.71 -10.08
N GLU A 119 -5.07 -5.11 -9.23
CA GLU A 119 -4.65 -4.00 -8.34
C GLU A 119 -3.65 -4.50 -7.27
N LEU A 120 -3.86 -5.70 -6.73
CA LEU A 120 -2.92 -6.30 -5.79
C LEU A 120 -1.58 -6.66 -6.46
N LEU A 121 -1.62 -7.15 -7.69
CA LEU A 121 -0.43 -7.42 -8.49
C LEU A 121 0.34 -6.12 -8.79
N GLU A 122 -0.35 -5.05 -9.19
CA GLU A 122 0.24 -3.74 -9.44
C GLU A 122 0.92 -3.16 -8.19
N ILE A 123 0.33 -3.37 -7.00
CA ILE A 123 0.95 -2.99 -5.72
C ILE A 123 2.31 -3.69 -5.55
N LEU A 124 2.36 -5.01 -5.78
CA LEU A 124 3.60 -5.78 -5.66
C LEU A 124 4.65 -5.34 -6.69
N GLU A 125 4.24 -5.12 -7.95
CA GLU A 125 5.13 -4.61 -9.01
C GLU A 125 5.68 -3.22 -8.66
N THR A 126 4.83 -2.33 -8.16
CA THR A 126 5.22 -0.97 -7.78
C THR A 126 6.17 -0.96 -6.59
N ALA A 127 6.04 -1.89 -5.64
CA ALA A 127 6.88 -2.00 -4.45
C ALA A 127 8.18 -2.80 -4.69
N TYR A 128 8.31 -3.49 -5.83
CA TYR A 128 9.45 -4.34 -6.17
C TYR A 128 10.65 -3.55 -6.67
#